data_763530ac04dfe0aa29a69b19e9ff26f9
#
_entry.id   763530ac04dfe0aa29a69b19e9ff26f9
#
_cell.length_a   1.000
_cell.length_b   1.000
_cell.length_c   1.000
_cell.angle_alpha   90.00
_cell.angle_beta   90.00
_cell.angle_gamma   90.00
#
_symmetry.space_group_name_H-M   'P 1'
#
loop_
_entity.id
_entity.type
_entity.pdbx_description
1 polymer ?
#
loop_
_entity_poly.entity_id
_entity_poly.type
_entity_poly.pdbx_seq_one_letter_code
_entity_poly.pdbx_strand_id
1 'polypeptide(L)'
;MTKTNSNTDVDYEIMIVGGGPAGISTWLHLHKYYPELAEKTVLIEKAKYPRDKLCGGGVGGWSELILKHLGVQLDIPSLFISDLEFRYGKEMNTLHQPNCFRMIRRNEFDHALAKHAINRGLQLNENEKFLNMNRRNKSLKVKTNKREYLIKTLIGADGALSIVRRKMKLPNKSHLVPTLEIFAEANSRYDSEFDEKKIVLDFTPIKEGLQGYIWHTPCIKDHKPFIGHGIANIRFCKDKSKGNMKEIFTKELLSRNIHIEKKLWSSHPIRCLSENDTISKPNILLVGDAAGVEPATGGGIHFALSYGEVAANTIVNAFQINDFSFKDYKQRFQSHLAGKYLAKCTYLANQLYVQGISPLEVAREIFMIN
;
A
#
# COMPACT_ATOMS: atom_id res chain seq x y z
N MET A 1 29.44 45.22 -0.77
CA MET A 1 28.01 44.89 -0.71
C MET A 1 27.90 43.38 -0.56
N THR A 2 27.80 42.93 0.66
CA THR A 2 27.67 41.53 1.03
C THR A 2 26.24 41.05 0.74
N LYS A 3 26.07 40.17 -0.23
CA LYS A 3 24.81 39.48 -0.45
C LYS A 3 24.53 38.61 0.78
N THR A 4 23.63 39.06 1.62
CA THR A 4 23.02 38.23 2.66
C THR A 4 22.23 37.11 1.96
N ASN A 5 22.80 35.91 1.96
CA ASN A 5 22.05 34.70 1.68
C ASN A 5 20.97 34.58 2.75
N SER A 6 19.72 34.90 2.39
CA SER A 6 18.58 34.56 3.19
C SER A 6 18.36 33.04 3.11
N ASN A 7 19.12 32.29 3.89
CA ASN A 7 18.79 30.93 4.25
C ASN A 7 17.48 31.06 5.05
N THR A 8 16.35 30.74 4.44
CA THR A 8 15.11 30.57 5.18
C THR A 8 15.31 29.29 6.00
N ASP A 9 15.64 29.45 7.30
CA ASP A 9 15.77 28.34 8.23
C ASP A 9 14.45 27.56 8.22
N VAL A 10 14.50 26.35 7.65
CA VAL A 10 13.40 25.37 7.74
C VAL A 10 13.62 24.50 8.98
N ASP A 11 12.54 24.06 9.62
CA ASP A 11 12.64 23.15 10.76
C ASP A 11 13.22 21.79 10.32
N TYR A 12 12.78 21.34 9.11
CA TYR A 12 13.28 20.15 8.43
C TYR A 12 13.31 20.36 6.92
N GLU A 13 14.27 19.74 6.23
CA GLU A 13 14.27 19.73 4.76
C GLU A 13 13.12 18.90 4.22
N ILE A 14 12.81 17.76 4.87
CA ILE A 14 11.82 16.79 4.43
C ILE A 14 10.88 16.44 5.58
N MET A 15 9.57 16.41 5.29
CA MET A 15 8.58 15.81 6.17
C MET A 15 7.87 14.67 5.46
N ILE A 16 7.78 13.52 6.12
CA ILE A 16 6.99 12.36 5.69
C ILE A 16 5.74 12.28 6.55
N VAL A 17 4.57 12.23 5.92
CA VAL A 17 3.28 12.09 6.59
C VAL A 17 2.76 10.67 6.41
N GLY A 18 2.82 9.88 7.48
CA GLY A 18 2.38 8.49 7.52
C GLY A 18 3.52 7.48 7.64
N GLY A 19 3.50 6.70 8.70
CA GLY A 19 4.49 5.68 9.06
C GLY A 19 4.13 4.26 8.57
N GLY A 20 3.44 4.13 7.43
CA GLY A 20 3.25 2.85 6.74
C GLY A 20 4.50 2.46 5.93
N PRO A 21 4.47 1.30 5.25
CA PRO A 21 5.61 0.80 4.48
C PRO A 21 6.18 1.81 3.48
N ALA A 22 5.34 2.63 2.83
CA ALA A 22 5.80 3.63 1.86
C ALA A 22 6.61 4.76 2.52
N GLY A 23 6.13 5.30 3.65
CA GLY A 23 6.82 6.38 4.35
C GLY A 23 8.14 5.91 4.96
N ILE A 24 8.12 4.76 5.64
CA ILE A 24 9.32 4.18 6.24
C ILE A 24 10.33 3.77 5.14
N SER A 25 9.87 3.15 4.05
CA SER A 25 10.75 2.80 2.91
C SER A 25 11.40 4.03 2.29
N THR A 26 10.66 5.15 2.15
CA THR A 26 11.24 6.40 1.65
C THR A 26 12.39 6.87 2.53
N TRP A 27 12.20 6.86 3.85
CA TRP A 27 13.26 7.24 4.78
C TRP A 27 14.44 6.27 4.75
N LEU A 28 14.18 4.95 4.70
CA LEU A 28 15.24 3.93 4.65
C LEU A 28 16.11 4.06 3.38
N HIS A 29 15.51 4.38 2.22
CA HIS A 29 16.27 4.66 1.01
C HIS A 29 17.10 5.95 1.13
N LEU A 30 16.54 7.02 1.72
CA LEU A 30 17.31 8.22 2.03
C LEU A 30 18.46 7.90 2.97
N HIS A 31 18.21 7.18 4.06
CA HIS A 31 19.25 6.80 5.03
C HIS A 31 20.39 5.98 4.39
N LYS A 32 20.02 5.05 3.50
CA LYS A 32 21.03 4.18 2.84
C LYS A 32 21.92 4.93 1.87
N TYR A 33 21.39 5.87 1.09
CA TYR A 33 22.10 6.48 -0.02
C TYR A 33 22.43 7.95 0.18
N TYR A 34 21.69 8.63 1.06
CA TYR A 34 21.77 10.08 1.27
C TYR A 34 21.54 10.42 2.74
N PRO A 35 22.41 9.93 3.65
CA PRO A 35 22.21 10.03 5.10
C PRO A 35 22.03 11.46 5.59
N GLU A 36 22.71 12.45 4.97
CA GLU A 36 22.58 13.87 5.31
C GLU A 36 21.18 14.43 5.07
N LEU A 37 20.40 13.87 4.14
CA LEU A 37 18.99 14.22 3.95
C LEU A 37 18.07 13.43 4.89
N ALA A 38 18.43 12.19 5.20
CA ALA A 38 17.71 11.39 6.18
C ALA A 38 17.75 12.02 7.58
N GLU A 39 18.89 12.57 8.00
CA GLU A 39 19.05 13.29 9.28
C GLU A 39 18.17 14.55 9.36
N LYS A 40 17.92 15.20 8.21
CA LYS A 40 17.06 16.40 8.08
C LYS A 40 15.60 16.06 7.76
N THR A 41 15.21 14.81 8.01
CA THR A 41 13.87 14.31 7.73
C THR A 41 13.13 14.00 9.02
N VAL A 42 11.90 14.50 9.15
CA VAL A 42 10.96 14.09 10.19
C VAL A 42 9.83 13.26 9.58
N LEU A 43 9.43 12.19 10.27
CA LEU A 43 8.23 11.43 9.95
C LEU A 43 7.18 11.60 11.04
N ILE A 44 5.95 11.92 10.65
CA ILE A 44 4.81 12.01 11.57
C ILE A 44 3.82 10.88 11.31
N GLU A 45 3.35 10.23 12.36
CA GLU A 45 2.31 9.19 12.32
C GLU A 45 1.16 9.56 13.27
N LYS A 46 -0.08 9.50 12.74
CA LYS A 46 -1.29 9.89 13.50
C LYS A 46 -1.61 8.95 14.66
N ALA A 47 -1.16 7.69 14.58
CA ALA A 47 -1.36 6.67 15.60
C ALA A 47 -0.08 6.42 16.39
N LYS A 48 -0.18 5.57 17.42
CA LYS A 48 0.95 5.00 18.16
C LYS A 48 1.12 3.54 17.74
N TYR A 49 2.35 3.09 17.57
CA TYR A 49 2.64 1.67 17.30
C TYR A 49 2.57 0.81 18.59
N PRO A 50 2.22 -0.48 18.47
CA PRO A 50 1.66 -1.13 17.27
C PRO A 50 0.23 -0.63 16.96
N ARG A 51 -0.11 -0.48 15.68
CA ARG A 51 -1.41 0.00 15.24
C ARG A 51 -2.03 -0.91 14.19
N ASP A 52 -3.32 -1.09 14.25
CA ASP A 52 -4.03 -1.90 13.25
C ASP A 52 -4.09 -1.21 11.89
N LYS A 53 -3.96 -2.02 10.85
CA LYS A 53 -4.19 -1.67 9.46
C LYS A 53 -4.72 -2.91 8.74
N LEU A 54 -5.89 -2.81 8.18
CA LEU A 54 -6.49 -3.89 7.40
C LEU A 54 -5.67 -4.18 6.15
N CYS A 55 -5.42 -5.46 5.93
CA CYS A 55 -4.67 -5.95 4.78
C CYS A 55 -4.62 -7.48 4.83
N GLY A 56 -4.76 -8.16 3.70
CA GLY A 56 -4.53 -9.60 3.58
C GLY A 56 -3.14 -10.09 4.01
N GLY A 57 -2.17 -9.19 4.18
CA GLY A 57 -0.89 -9.46 4.83
C GLY A 57 0.17 -10.16 3.96
N GLY A 58 -0.03 -10.29 2.66
CA GLY A 58 0.92 -10.94 1.77
C GLY A 58 2.15 -10.07 1.46
N VAL A 59 3.34 -10.53 1.86
CA VAL A 59 4.64 -9.96 1.49
C VAL A 59 5.27 -10.91 0.47
N GLY A 60 5.24 -10.54 -0.80
CA GLY A 60 5.79 -11.35 -1.89
C GLY A 60 7.30 -11.19 -2.04
N GLY A 61 7.91 -12.05 -2.86
CA GLY A 61 9.36 -12.09 -3.06
C GLY A 61 9.99 -10.75 -3.43
N TRP A 62 9.32 -9.94 -4.24
CA TRP A 62 9.80 -8.59 -4.56
C TRP A 62 9.91 -7.69 -3.33
N SER A 63 8.91 -7.72 -2.43
CA SER A 63 8.98 -6.98 -1.16
C SER A 63 10.16 -7.44 -0.30
N GLU A 64 10.40 -8.74 -0.21
CA GLU A 64 11.53 -9.32 0.54
C GLU A 64 12.88 -8.90 -0.07
N LEU A 65 12.99 -8.83 -1.39
CA LEU A 65 14.20 -8.33 -2.06
C LEU A 65 14.48 -6.86 -1.72
N ILE A 66 13.45 -6.00 -1.70
CA ILE A 66 13.62 -4.59 -1.31
C ILE A 66 14.05 -4.49 0.15
N LEU A 67 13.39 -5.23 1.06
CA LEU A 67 13.76 -5.24 2.48
C LEU A 67 15.20 -5.72 2.68
N LYS A 68 15.58 -6.81 2.04
CA LYS A 68 16.96 -7.33 2.05
C LYS A 68 17.96 -6.30 1.52
N HIS A 69 17.62 -5.64 0.40
CA HIS A 69 18.45 -4.58 -0.18
C HIS A 69 18.65 -3.42 0.79
N LEU A 70 17.63 -3.05 1.55
CA LEU A 70 17.70 -2.03 2.61
C LEU A 70 18.37 -2.54 3.90
N GLY A 71 18.80 -3.81 3.94
CA GLY A 71 19.37 -4.43 5.14
C GLY A 71 18.34 -4.58 6.26
N VAL A 72 17.04 -4.71 5.93
CA VAL A 72 15.96 -4.88 6.88
C VAL A 72 15.63 -6.34 7.03
N GLN A 73 15.80 -6.85 8.23
CA GLN A 73 15.34 -8.17 8.65
C GLN A 73 14.30 -8.01 9.75
N LEU A 74 13.11 -8.54 9.54
CA LEU A 74 11.99 -8.42 10.48
C LEU A 74 11.73 -9.77 11.12
N ASP A 75 11.99 -9.86 12.42
CA ASP A 75 11.63 -11.01 13.24
C ASP A 75 10.22 -10.79 13.81
N ILE A 76 9.23 -11.31 13.10
CA ILE A 76 7.79 -11.19 13.42
C ILE A 76 7.09 -12.52 13.12
N PRO A 77 5.97 -12.82 13.80
CA PRO A 77 5.16 -13.98 13.49
C PRO A 77 4.79 -14.00 12.01
N SER A 78 5.08 -15.10 11.34
CA SER A 78 4.93 -15.20 9.89
C SER A 78 4.59 -16.62 9.48
N LEU A 79 3.77 -16.77 8.43
CA LEU A 79 3.49 -18.03 7.77
C LEU A 79 3.97 -17.94 6.31
N PHE A 80 4.80 -18.89 5.88
CA PHE A 80 5.26 -18.96 4.50
C PHE A 80 4.30 -19.80 3.67
N ILE A 81 3.90 -19.26 2.53
CA ILE A 81 2.93 -19.82 1.60
C ILE A 81 3.65 -20.27 0.34
N SER A 82 3.28 -21.45 -0.16
CA SER A 82 3.80 -21.99 -1.42
C SER A 82 2.74 -22.13 -2.51
N ASP A 83 1.47 -22.12 -2.15
CA ASP A 83 0.37 -22.36 -3.07
C ASP A 83 -0.57 -21.16 -3.19
N LEU A 84 -0.82 -20.75 -4.43
CA LEU A 84 -1.84 -19.77 -4.79
C LEU A 84 -2.95 -20.47 -5.53
N GLU A 85 -4.12 -20.56 -4.90
CA GLU A 85 -5.31 -21.18 -5.48
C GLU A 85 -6.25 -20.10 -6.04
N PHE A 86 -6.56 -20.22 -7.32
CA PHE A 86 -7.50 -19.35 -8.03
C PHE A 86 -8.78 -20.11 -8.32
N ARG A 87 -9.93 -19.54 -7.97
CA ARG A 87 -11.26 -20.12 -8.18
C ARG A 87 -12.12 -19.28 -9.11
N TYR A 88 -12.91 -19.94 -9.96
CA TYR A 88 -13.95 -19.29 -10.78
C TYR A 88 -15.13 -20.24 -11.03
N GLY A 89 -16.13 -20.20 -10.20
CA GLY A 89 -17.25 -21.14 -10.20
C GLY A 89 -16.79 -22.53 -9.74
N LYS A 90 -16.86 -23.51 -10.65
CA LYS A 90 -16.39 -24.88 -10.39
C LYS A 90 -14.95 -25.10 -10.84
N GLU A 91 -14.39 -24.15 -11.56
CA GLU A 91 -13.01 -24.24 -12.06
C GLU A 91 -12.03 -23.76 -11.00
N MET A 92 -10.89 -24.43 -10.92
CA MET A 92 -9.84 -24.12 -9.97
C MET A 92 -8.48 -24.33 -10.63
N ASN A 93 -7.53 -23.48 -10.30
CA ASN A 93 -6.14 -23.62 -10.71
C ASN A 93 -5.23 -23.27 -9.54
N THR A 94 -4.17 -24.02 -9.33
CA THR A 94 -3.17 -23.78 -8.28
C THR A 94 -1.81 -23.50 -8.90
N LEU A 95 -1.20 -22.42 -8.52
CA LEU A 95 0.19 -22.08 -8.83
C LEU A 95 1.05 -22.42 -7.63
N HIS A 96 1.93 -23.42 -7.79
CA HIS A 96 2.90 -23.79 -6.77
C HIS A 96 4.23 -23.08 -6.98
N GLN A 97 4.65 -22.29 -5.99
CA GLN A 97 5.96 -21.65 -5.94
C GLN A 97 6.45 -21.62 -4.48
N PRO A 98 7.53 -22.33 -4.14
CA PRO A 98 8.01 -22.42 -2.76
C PRO A 98 8.23 -21.06 -2.12
N ASN A 99 7.60 -20.82 -0.96
CA ASN A 99 7.73 -19.60 -0.17
C ASN A 99 7.45 -18.31 -0.96
N CYS A 100 6.50 -18.34 -1.91
CA CYS A 100 6.17 -17.18 -2.76
C CYS A 100 5.61 -15.99 -1.98
N PHE A 101 4.96 -16.25 -0.84
CA PHE A 101 4.49 -15.22 0.07
C PHE A 101 4.86 -15.52 1.52
N ARG A 102 5.19 -14.45 2.24
CA ARG A 102 5.26 -14.41 3.70
C ARG A 102 4.02 -13.69 4.21
N MET A 103 3.14 -14.41 4.89
CA MET A 103 1.94 -13.83 5.50
C MET A 103 2.26 -13.23 6.85
N ILE A 104 1.86 -11.97 7.03
CA ILE A 104 2.14 -11.18 8.23
C ILE A 104 0.88 -10.43 8.70
N ARG A 105 0.92 -9.95 9.94
CA ARG A 105 -0.03 -8.97 10.44
C ARG A 105 0.58 -7.58 10.34
N ARG A 106 -0.20 -6.62 9.82
CA ARG A 106 0.28 -5.26 9.56
C ARG A 106 0.65 -4.47 10.82
N ASN A 107 -0.01 -4.75 11.95
CA ASN A 107 0.35 -4.15 13.23
C ASN A 107 1.79 -4.52 13.65
N GLU A 108 2.18 -5.78 13.49
CA GLU A 108 3.51 -6.30 13.79
C GLU A 108 4.53 -5.85 12.75
N PHE A 109 4.19 -6.00 11.46
CA PHE A 109 5.07 -5.64 10.35
C PHE A 109 5.42 -4.15 10.35
N ASP A 110 4.39 -3.27 10.42
CA ASP A 110 4.60 -1.82 10.39
C ASP A 110 5.37 -1.36 11.62
N HIS A 111 5.10 -1.95 12.81
CA HIS A 111 5.83 -1.63 14.05
C HIS A 111 7.30 -2.07 13.96
N ALA A 112 7.59 -3.31 13.53
CA ALA A 112 8.96 -3.80 13.39
C ALA A 112 9.75 -2.97 12.35
N LEU A 113 9.12 -2.62 11.24
CA LEU A 113 9.73 -1.79 10.20
C LEU A 113 10.04 -0.37 10.74
N ALA A 114 9.10 0.23 11.47
CA ALA A 114 9.30 1.54 12.11
C ALA A 114 10.41 1.48 13.17
N LYS A 115 10.40 0.47 14.05
CA LYS A 115 11.45 0.25 15.06
C LYS A 115 12.83 0.10 14.41
N HIS A 116 12.92 -0.62 13.29
CA HIS A 116 14.16 -0.78 12.55
C HIS A 116 14.68 0.56 12.01
N ALA A 117 13.81 1.43 11.50
CA ALA A 117 14.17 2.76 11.04
C ALA A 117 14.56 3.69 12.21
N ILE A 118 13.82 3.66 13.33
CA ILE A 118 14.14 4.43 14.55
C ILE A 118 15.52 4.07 15.08
N ASN A 119 15.85 2.79 15.15
CA ASN A 119 17.17 2.32 15.59
C ASN A 119 18.32 2.81 14.68
N ARG A 120 18.00 3.25 13.45
CA ARG A 120 18.94 3.87 12.51
C ARG A 120 18.91 5.40 12.50
N GLY A 121 18.14 6.01 13.41
CA GLY A 121 18.11 7.46 13.57
C GLY A 121 16.87 8.15 12.97
N LEU A 122 15.84 7.41 12.52
CA LEU A 122 14.59 8.06 12.08
C LEU A 122 13.98 8.86 13.23
N GLN A 123 13.78 10.15 13.01
CA GLN A 123 12.97 10.98 13.88
C GLN A 123 11.48 10.75 13.55
N LEU A 124 10.83 9.94 14.37
CA LEU A 124 9.42 9.58 14.26
C LEU A 124 8.60 10.24 15.36
N ASN A 125 7.60 11.02 14.99
CA ASN A 125 6.63 11.62 15.91
C ASN A 125 5.31 10.87 15.82
N GLU A 126 5.02 10.03 16.80
CA GLU A 126 3.74 9.35 16.95
C GLU A 126 2.64 10.27 17.53
N ASN A 127 1.37 9.88 17.35
CA ASN A 127 0.19 10.67 17.75
C ASN A 127 0.23 12.09 17.17
N GLU A 128 0.86 12.25 16.01
CA GLU A 128 0.94 13.53 15.32
C GLU A 128 0.27 13.45 13.95
N LYS A 129 -0.85 14.17 13.84
CA LYS A 129 -1.72 14.15 12.66
C LYS A 129 -1.51 15.38 11.80
N PHE A 130 -1.21 15.19 10.53
CA PHE A 130 -1.25 16.24 9.52
C PHE A 130 -2.67 16.81 9.37
N LEU A 131 -2.79 18.13 9.37
CA LEU A 131 -4.07 18.84 9.24
C LEU A 131 -4.16 19.66 7.95
N ASN A 132 -3.13 20.45 7.68
CA ASN A 132 -3.12 21.37 6.55
C ASN A 132 -1.70 21.75 6.14
N MET A 133 -1.58 22.33 4.94
CA MET A 133 -0.35 22.92 4.44
C MET A 133 -0.66 24.16 3.60
N ASN A 134 0.23 25.13 3.66
CA ASN A 134 0.19 26.33 2.83
C ASN A 134 1.58 26.57 2.24
N ARG A 135 1.62 27.03 1.00
CA ARG A 135 2.88 27.43 0.36
C ARG A 135 3.37 28.74 0.98
N ARG A 136 4.66 28.81 1.28
CA ARG A 136 5.35 30.01 1.74
C ARG A 136 6.66 30.18 0.98
N ASN A 137 6.67 31.03 -0.05
CA ASN A 137 7.80 31.18 -0.97
C ASN A 137 8.21 29.82 -1.59
N LYS A 138 9.45 29.38 -1.34
CA LYS A 138 10.02 28.11 -1.80
C LYS A 138 9.82 26.95 -0.82
N SER A 139 9.08 27.17 0.28
CA SER A 139 8.86 26.21 1.37
C SER A 139 7.37 25.96 1.59
N LEU A 140 7.05 25.00 2.43
CA LEU A 140 5.70 24.66 2.87
C LEU A 140 5.58 24.89 4.37
N LYS A 141 4.56 25.63 4.80
CA LYS A 141 4.14 25.69 6.19
C LYS A 141 3.11 24.59 6.42
N VAL A 142 3.49 23.59 7.21
CA VAL A 142 2.66 22.42 7.54
C VAL A 142 2.10 22.60 8.94
N LYS A 143 0.80 22.38 9.10
CA LYS A 143 0.10 22.38 10.38
C LYS A 143 -0.28 20.98 10.78
N THR A 144 0.09 20.57 11.98
CA THR A 144 -0.33 19.34 12.62
C THR A 144 -1.26 19.62 13.80
N ASN A 145 -1.71 18.58 14.50
CA ASN A 145 -2.46 18.73 15.75
C ASN A 145 -1.57 19.16 16.92
N LYS A 146 -0.25 19.13 16.77
CA LYS A 146 0.70 19.48 17.85
C LYS A 146 1.35 20.84 17.63
N ARG A 147 1.79 21.14 16.39
CA ARG A 147 2.52 22.39 16.07
C ARG A 147 2.51 22.68 14.57
N GLU A 148 3.18 23.75 14.21
CA GLU A 148 3.46 24.12 12.83
C GLU A 148 4.93 23.86 12.51
N TYR A 149 5.20 23.53 11.25
CA TYR A 149 6.54 23.30 10.72
C TYR A 149 6.76 24.10 9.46
N LEU A 150 7.95 24.58 9.26
CA LEU A 150 8.43 25.07 7.99
C LEU A 150 9.35 24.03 7.36
N ILE A 151 8.98 23.53 6.17
CA ILE A 151 9.70 22.44 5.49
C ILE A 151 9.89 22.77 4.02
N LYS A 152 10.84 22.10 3.37
CA LYS A 152 11.09 22.27 1.94
C LYS A 152 10.31 21.27 1.08
N THR A 153 10.24 20.02 1.51
CA THR A 153 9.57 18.93 0.79
C THR A 153 8.63 18.16 1.69
N LEU A 154 7.42 17.90 1.21
CA LEU A 154 6.40 17.08 1.87
C LEU A 154 6.17 15.79 1.11
N ILE A 155 6.19 14.65 1.80
CA ILE A 155 5.86 13.34 1.26
C ILE A 155 4.56 12.87 1.90
N GLY A 156 3.51 12.71 1.09
CA GLY A 156 2.24 12.12 1.52
C GLY A 156 2.29 10.61 1.40
N ALA A 157 2.44 9.94 2.54
CA ALA A 157 2.45 8.48 2.72
C ALA A 157 1.26 8.02 3.58
N ASP A 158 0.20 8.83 3.65
CA ASP A 158 -0.92 8.72 4.58
C ASP A 158 -2.08 7.84 4.07
N GLY A 159 -1.78 6.96 3.10
CA GLY A 159 -2.64 5.87 2.65
C GLY A 159 -3.77 6.32 1.71
N ALA A 160 -4.68 5.39 1.39
CA ALA A 160 -5.71 5.57 0.36
C ALA A 160 -6.63 6.78 0.60
N LEU A 161 -6.91 7.11 1.86
CA LEU A 161 -7.71 8.27 2.25
C LEU A 161 -6.85 9.53 2.54
N SER A 162 -5.71 9.65 1.89
CA SER A 162 -4.71 10.69 2.10
C SER A 162 -5.29 12.09 2.27
N ILE A 163 -4.96 12.72 3.41
CA ILE A 163 -5.28 14.12 3.67
C ILE A 163 -4.33 15.01 2.86
N VAL A 164 -3.05 14.64 2.74
CA VAL A 164 -2.07 15.37 1.93
C VAL A 164 -2.59 15.49 0.49
N ARG A 165 -3.00 14.38 -0.15
CA ARG A 165 -3.60 14.39 -1.49
C ARG A 165 -4.79 15.32 -1.59
N ARG A 166 -5.72 15.28 -0.63
CA ARG A 166 -6.90 16.17 -0.63
C ARG A 166 -6.51 17.64 -0.55
N LYS A 167 -5.50 17.97 0.27
CA LYS A 167 -5.00 19.36 0.41
C LYS A 167 -4.21 19.84 -0.81
N MET A 168 -3.68 18.93 -1.63
CA MET A 168 -3.11 19.27 -2.93
C MET A 168 -4.15 19.78 -3.92
N LYS A 169 -5.45 19.62 -3.66
CA LYS A 169 -6.54 19.99 -4.58
C LYS A 169 -6.31 19.45 -5.99
N LEU A 170 -5.94 18.17 -6.07
CA LEU A 170 -5.78 17.47 -7.34
C LEU A 170 -7.15 17.16 -7.95
N PRO A 171 -7.28 17.09 -9.29
CA PRO A 171 -8.48 16.55 -9.91
C PRO A 171 -8.75 15.15 -9.34
N ASN A 172 -9.98 14.92 -8.86
CA ASN A 172 -10.34 13.64 -8.26
C ASN A 172 -10.68 12.61 -9.36
N LYS A 173 -9.67 12.14 -10.06
CA LYS A 173 -9.79 11.09 -11.09
C LYS A 173 -9.46 9.71 -10.55
N SER A 174 -8.73 9.64 -9.44
CA SER A 174 -8.31 8.37 -8.84
C SER A 174 -9.47 7.60 -8.22
N HIS A 175 -9.38 6.31 -8.36
CA HIS A 175 -10.42 5.36 -8.05
C HIS A 175 -10.19 4.75 -6.65
N LEU A 176 -11.19 4.81 -5.78
CA LEU A 176 -11.20 4.12 -4.49
C LEU A 176 -11.98 2.81 -4.62
N VAL A 177 -11.29 1.71 -4.37
CA VAL A 177 -11.84 0.36 -4.34
C VAL A 177 -12.31 0.06 -2.93
N PRO A 178 -13.60 -0.13 -2.69
CA PRO A 178 -14.09 -0.57 -1.41
C PRO A 178 -13.69 -2.02 -1.14
N THR A 179 -13.28 -2.29 0.10
CA THR A 179 -13.01 -3.63 0.59
C THR A 179 -13.72 -3.87 1.91
N LEU A 180 -14.02 -5.14 2.20
CA LEU A 180 -14.45 -5.61 3.50
C LEU A 180 -13.52 -6.74 3.92
N GLU A 181 -13.19 -6.82 5.20
CA GLU A 181 -12.32 -7.87 5.74
C GLU A 181 -12.72 -8.23 7.17
N ILE A 182 -12.58 -9.49 7.49
CA ILE A 182 -12.67 -10.02 8.86
C ILE A 182 -11.53 -10.99 9.11
N PHE A 183 -11.21 -11.20 10.40
CA PHE A 183 -10.28 -12.24 10.84
C PHE A 183 -11.01 -13.21 11.75
N ALA A 184 -11.03 -14.48 11.38
CA ALA A 184 -11.61 -15.57 12.17
C ALA A 184 -10.52 -16.58 12.55
N GLU A 185 -10.64 -17.24 13.72
CA GLU A 185 -9.78 -18.39 14.04
C GLU A 185 -9.99 -19.46 12.95
N ALA A 186 -8.89 -20.06 12.48
CA ALA A 186 -8.96 -21.09 11.46
C ALA A 186 -9.69 -22.32 11.99
N ASN A 187 -10.64 -22.82 11.21
CA ASN A 187 -11.39 -24.03 11.50
C ASN A 187 -11.07 -25.07 10.43
N SER A 188 -10.27 -26.09 10.78
CA SER A 188 -9.78 -27.12 9.85
C SER A 188 -10.88 -27.86 9.07
N ARG A 189 -12.15 -27.83 9.55
CA ARG A 189 -13.30 -28.40 8.83
C ARG A 189 -13.71 -27.57 7.62
N TYR A 190 -13.50 -26.25 7.65
CA TYR A 190 -13.97 -25.30 6.65
C TYR A 190 -12.82 -24.51 5.99
N ASP A 191 -11.68 -24.42 6.66
CA ASP A 191 -10.55 -23.56 6.28
C ASP A 191 -9.28 -24.41 6.16
N SER A 192 -9.02 -24.98 4.97
CA SER A 192 -7.78 -25.72 4.72
C SER A 192 -6.58 -24.80 4.45
N GLU A 193 -6.81 -23.51 4.28
CA GLU A 193 -5.79 -22.53 3.85
C GLU A 193 -4.61 -22.46 4.80
N PHE A 194 -4.85 -22.59 6.12
CA PHE A 194 -3.76 -22.54 7.11
C PHE A 194 -2.90 -23.81 7.08
N ASP A 195 -3.54 -24.98 7.10
CA ASP A 195 -2.87 -26.28 7.16
C ASP A 195 -2.12 -26.59 5.85
N GLU A 196 -2.73 -26.28 4.71
CA GLU A 196 -2.16 -26.45 3.38
C GLU A 196 -1.20 -25.31 2.98
N LYS A 197 -1.06 -24.25 3.82
CA LYS A 197 -0.21 -23.08 3.57
C LYS A 197 -0.46 -22.47 2.19
N LYS A 198 -1.73 -22.19 1.90
CA LYS A 198 -2.17 -21.61 0.62
C LYS A 198 -2.95 -20.32 0.80
N ILE A 199 -2.87 -19.45 -0.20
CA ILE A 199 -3.76 -18.31 -0.39
C ILE A 199 -4.83 -18.70 -1.40
N VAL A 200 -6.08 -18.36 -1.11
CA VAL A 200 -7.18 -18.53 -2.08
C VAL A 200 -7.63 -17.16 -2.57
N LEU A 201 -7.74 -17.01 -3.89
CA LEU A 201 -8.35 -15.88 -4.57
C LEU A 201 -9.53 -16.38 -5.41
N ASP A 202 -10.73 -16.09 -4.98
CA ASP A 202 -11.96 -16.54 -5.61
C ASP A 202 -12.61 -15.42 -6.44
N PHE A 203 -12.60 -15.58 -7.75
CA PHE A 203 -13.20 -14.68 -8.73
C PHE A 203 -14.66 -15.05 -9.07
N THR A 204 -15.24 -16.04 -8.43
CA THR A 204 -16.65 -16.44 -8.63
C THR A 204 -17.63 -15.26 -8.53
N PRO A 205 -17.42 -14.25 -7.64
CA PRO A 205 -18.27 -13.07 -7.57
C PRO A 205 -18.45 -12.30 -8.88
N ILE A 206 -17.56 -12.48 -9.87
CA ILE A 206 -17.72 -11.88 -11.21
C ILE A 206 -19.00 -12.39 -11.88
N LYS A 207 -19.37 -13.67 -11.67
CA LYS A 207 -20.63 -14.26 -12.18
C LYS A 207 -21.87 -13.61 -11.57
N GLU A 208 -21.73 -13.02 -10.38
CA GLU A 208 -22.79 -12.27 -9.68
C GLU A 208 -22.76 -10.76 -9.96
N GLY A 209 -21.95 -10.33 -10.96
CA GLY A 209 -21.85 -8.93 -11.38
C GLY A 209 -20.93 -8.07 -10.51
N LEU A 210 -20.10 -8.66 -9.64
CA LEU A 210 -19.07 -7.95 -8.90
C LEU A 210 -17.79 -7.92 -9.73
N GLN A 211 -17.21 -6.74 -9.99
CA GLN A 211 -15.88 -6.64 -10.56
C GLN A 211 -14.86 -6.72 -9.43
N GLY A 212 -14.46 -7.93 -9.06
CA GLY A 212 -13.56 -8.13 -7.93
C GLY A 212 -13.44 -9.61 -7.57
N TYR A 213 -12.97 -9.86 -6.38
CA TYR A 213 -12.69 -11.21 -5.90
C TYR A 213 -12.82 -11.27 -4.37
N ILE A 214 -12.97 -12.49 -3.86
CA ILE A 214 -12.84 -12.82 -2.44
C ILE A 214 -11.43 -13.38 -2.21
N TRP A 215 -10.83 -13.07 -1.06
CA TRP A 215 -9.59 -13.70 -0.64
C TRP A 215 -9.73 -14.40 0.70
N HIS A 216 -8.97 -15.48 0.86
CA HIS A 216 -8.76 -16.17 2.12
C HIS A 216 -7.25 -16.31 2.33
N THR A 217 -6.75 -15.61 3.35
CA THR A 217 -5.31 -15.52 3.62
C THR A 217 -5.01 -16.00 5.03
N PRO A 218 -4.26 -17.11 5.18
CA PRO A 218 -3.89 -17.60 6.50
C PRO A 218 -2.87 -16.68 7.16
N CYS A 219 -2.97 -16.50 8.47
CA CYS A 219 -2.02 -15.72 9.24
C CYS A 219 -1.92 -16.23 10.68
N ILE A 220 -0.89 -15.79 11.39
CA ILE A 220 -0.72 -16.03 12.82
C ILE A 220 -1.18 -14.76 13.56
N LYS A 221 -2.07 -14.90 14.53
CA LYS A 221 -2.50 -13.83 15.39
C LYS A 221 -2.53 -14.34 16.84
N ASP A 222 -1.85 -13.64 17.75
CA ASP A 222 -1.76 -14.02 19.16
C ASP A 222 -1.31 -15.49 19.34
N HIS A 223 -0.32 -15.91 18.53
CA HIS A 223 0.22 -17.29 18.45
C HIS A 223 -0.79 -18.37 18.02
N LYS A 224 -1.92 -17.99 17.45
CA LYS A 224 -2.95 -18.90 16.95
C LYS A 224 -3.13 -18.80 15.44
N PRO A 225 -3.63 -19.87 14.79
CA PRO A 225 -4.01 -19.84 13.39
C PRO A 225 -5.27 -19.01 13.17
N PHE A 226 -5.21 -18.07 12.22
CA PHE A 226 -6.34 -17.27 11.77
C PHE A 226 -6.40 -17.24 10.25
N ILE A 227 -7.59 -17.00 9.72
CA ILE A 227 -7.79 -16.68 8.31
C ILE A 227 -8.33 -15.25 8.21
N GLY A 228 -7.68 -14.44 7.38
CA GLY A 228 -8.20 -13.18 6.91
C GLY A 228 -9.12 -13.44 5.70
N HIS A 229 -10.42 -13.27 5.89
CA HIS A 229 -11.39 -13.36 4.81
C HIS A 229 -11.72 -11.95 4.36
N GLY A 230 -11.70 -11.70 3.05
CA GLY A 230 -12.05 -10.39 2.56
C GLY A 230 -12.62 -10.41 1.15
N ILE A 231 -13.18 -9.28 0.75
CA ILE A 231 -13.74 -9.05 -0.58
C ILE A 231 -13.38 -7.65 -1.06
N ALA A 232 -13.04 -7.52 -2.33
CA ALA A 232 -12.84 -6.26 -3.02
C ALA A 232 -13.84 -6.08 -4.15
N ASN A 233 -14.30 -4.85 -4.35
CA ASN A 233 -15.03 -4.47 -5.55
C ASN A 233 -14.21 -3.42 -6.31
N ILE A 234 -13.45 -3.87 -7.29
CA ILE A 234 -12.51 -3.04 -8.06
C ILE A 234 -13.23 -1.95 -8.84
N ARG A 235 -14.47 -2.21 -9.31
CA ARG A 235 -15.26 -1.25 -10.11
C ARG A 235 -14.47 -0.65 -11.27
N PHE A 236 -13.69 -1.46 -11.96
CA PHE A 236 -12.85 -1.02 -13.07
C PHE A 236 -13.70 -0.34 -14.16
N CYS A 237 -14.86 -0.93 -14.47
CA CYS A 237 -15.93 -0.32 -15.28
C CYS A 237 -17.08 0.09 -14.37
N LYS A 238 -17.24 1.38 -14.11
CA LYS A 238 -18.24 1.92 -13.17
C LYS A 238 -19.66 1.45 -13.47
N ASP A 239 -20.01 1.34 -14.73
CA ASP A 239 -21.39 1.02 -15.18
C ASP A 239 -21.68 -0.49 -15.20
N LYS A 240 -20.70 -1.34 -15.05
CA LYS A 240 -20.83 -2.81 -15.13
C LYS A 240 -20.90 -3.50 -13.77
N SER A 241 -20.47 -2.86 -12.69
CA SER A 241 -20.43 -3.48 -11.36
C SER A 241 -21.78 -3.33 -10.66
N LYS A 242 -22.62 -4.36 -10.73
CA LYS A 242 -23.96 -4.41 -10.13
C LYS A 242 -24.08 -5.37 -8.93
N GLY A 243 -23.03 -6.18 -8.67
CA GLY A 243 -23.02 -7.15 -7.57
C GLY A 243 -23.06 -6.48 -6.19
N ASN A 244 -23.88 -7.01 -5.29
CA ASN A 244 -23.92 -6.57 -3.90
C ASN A 244 -22.79 -7.20 -3.09
N MET A 245 -21.70 -6.46 -2.92
CA MET A 245 -20.50 -6.92 -2.24
C MET A 245 -20.78 -7.48 -0.83
N LYS A 246 -21.67 -6.85 -0.06
CA LYS A 246 -21.99 -7.30 1.30
C LYS A 246 -22.76 -8.62 1.30
N GLU A 247 -23.73 -8.76 0.41
CA GLU A 247 -24.53 -9.95 0.27
C GLU A 247 -23.69 -11.14 -0.19
N ILE A 248 -22.86 -10.95 -1.22
CA ILE A 248 -21.94 -11.96 -1.74
C ILE A 248 -20.99 -12.42 -0.63
N PHE A 249 -20.39 -11.47 0.08
CA PHE A 249 -19.45 -11.81 1.15
C PHE A 249 -20.13 -12.48 2.34
N THR A 250 -21.35 -12.09 2.69
CA THR A 250 -22.13 -12.77 3.74
C THR A 250 -22.40 -14.22 3.38
N LYS A 251 -22.80 -14.50 2.14
CA LYS A 251 -23.03 -15.88 1.65
C LYS A 251 -21.75 -16.72 1.78
N GLU A 252 -20.60 -16.18 1.36
CA GLU A 252 -19.32 -16.88 1.48
C GLU A 252 -18.97 -17.20 2.92
N LEU A 253 -19.11 -16.23 3.83
CA LEU A 253 -18.79 -16.45 5.23
C LEU A 253 -19.73 -17.47 5.91
N LEU A 254 -21.00 -17.43 5.57
CA LEU A 254 -21.97 -18.43 6.06
C LEU A 254 -21.64 -19.86 5.56
N SER A 255 -21.17 -20.00 4.32
CA SER A 255 -20.75 -21.30 3.79
C SER A 255 -19.55 -21.91 4.56
N ARG A 256 -18.75 -21.05 5.21
CA ARG A 256 -17.64 -21.41 6.11
C ARG A 256 -18.03 -21.49 7.58
N ASN A 257 -19.33 -21.48 7.87
CA ASN A 257 -19.88 -21.47 9.24
C ASN A 257 -19.43 -20.25 10.08
N ILE A 258 -19.13 -19.13 9.41
CA ILE A 258 -18.78 -17.88 10.06
C ILE A 258 -20.02 -16.99 10.13
N HIS A 259 -20.57 -16.85 11.33
CA HIS A 259 -21.73 -16.00 11.61
C HIS A 259 -21.28 -14.61 12.02
N ILE A 260 -21.60 -13.60 11.22
CA ILE A 260 -21.16 -12.24 11.48
C ILE A 260 -22.29 -11.41 12.06
N GLU A 261 -22.07 -10.86 13.25
CA GLU A 261 -22.79 -9.68 13.66
C GLU A 261 -22.35 -8.48 12.81
N LYS A 262 -23.28 -7.67 12.31
CA LYS A 262 -23.03 -6.51 11.42
C LYS A 262 -21.96 -5.52 11.91
N LYS A 263 -21.55 -5.59 13.18
CA LYS A 263 -20.53 -4.73 13.82
C LYS A 263 -19.08 -5.16 13.59
N LEU A 264 -18.81 -6.37 13.10
CA LEU A 264 -17.45 -6.91 12.97
C LEU A 264 -16.76 -6.65 11.61
N TRP A 265 -17.46 -6.01 10.69
CA TRP A 265 -16.91 -5.72 9.37
C TRP A 265 -15.96 -4.55 9.43
N SER A 266 -14.73 -4.81 9.10
CA SER A 266 -13.75 -3.76 8.92
C SER A 266 -13.64 -3.40 7.43
N SER A 267 -13.58 -2.11 7.13
CA SER A 267 -13.46 -1.60 5.75
C SER A 267 -12.28 -0.64 5.64
N HIS A 268 -11.47 -0.86 4.63
CA HIS A 268 -10.41 0.06 4.26
C HIS A 268 -10.29 0.12 2.74
N PRO A 269 -10.48 1.27 2.12
CA PRO A 269 -10.39 1.34 0.66
C PRO A 269 -8.94 1.23 0.20
N ILE A 270 -8.76 0.69 -1.01
CA ILE A 270 -7.52 0.74 -1.78
C ILE A 270 -7.66 1.87 -2.79
N ARG A 271 -6.60 2.61 -3.06
CA ARG A 271 -6.58 3.59 -4.14
C ARG A 271 -5.85 3.02 -5.33
N CYS A 272 -6.50 2.99 -6.48
CA CYS A 272 -5.86 2.61 -7.73
C CYS A 272 -5.31 3.85 -8.45
N LEU A 273 -4.12 3.73 -9.01
CA LEU A 273 -3.51 4.76 -9.85
C LEU A 273 -4.11 4.72 -11.25
N SER A 274 -4.60 5.85 -11.73
CA SER A 274 -5.04 6.04 -13.10
C SER A 274 -3.94 6.70 -13.91
N GLU A 275 -3.92 6.43 -15.23
CA GLU A 275 -2.97 7.03 -16.16
C GLU A 275 -2.99 8.56 -16.11
N ASN A 276 -4.16 9.15 -15.90
CA ASN A 276 -4.32 10.61 -15.83
C ASN A 276 -4.16 11.19 -14.42
N ASP A 277 -3.78 10.39 -13.43
CA ASP A 277 -3.59 10.88 -12.07
C ASP A 277 -2.31 11.71 -11.94
N THR A 278 -2.41 12.75 -11.14
CA THR A 278 -1.26 13.52 -10.67
C THR A 278 -0.86 13.02 -9.28
N ILE A 279 0.42 12.71 -9.10
CA ILE A 279 0.99 12.19 -7.84
C ILE A 279 2.07 13.11 -7.24
N SER A 280 2.25 14.28 -7.83
CA SER A 280 3.17 15.32 -7.33
C SER A 280 2.65 16.72 -7.60
N LYS A 281 3.14 17.67 -6.85
CA LYS A 281 3.08 19.13 -7.07
C LYS A 281 4.39 19.74 -6.59
N PRO A 282 4.71 20.97 -6.97
CA PRO A 282 5.93 21.58 -6.45
C PRO A 282 6.04 21.46 -4.93
N ASN A 283 7.17 20.95 -4.44
CA ASN A 283 7.50 20.62 -3.05
C ASN A 283 6.69 19.45 -2.43
N ILE A 284 5.88 18.71 -3.20
CA ILE A 284 5.02 17.64 -2.65
C ILE A 284 5.06 16.41 -3.54
N LEU A 285 5.32 15.25 -2.95
CA LEU A 285 5.23 13.92 -3.56
C LEU A 285 4.19 13.07 -2.82
N LEU A 286 3.52 12.17 -3.55
CA LEU A 286 2.69 11.11 -2.98
C LEU A 286 3.36 9.76 -3.19
N VAL A 287 3.28 8.87 -2.20
CA VAL A 287 3.84 7.52 -2.25
C VAL A 287 2.84 6.47 -1.73
N GLY A 288 3.01 5.22 -2.12
CA GLY A 288 2.13 4.12 -1.74
C GLY A 288 0.66 4.38 -2.11
N ASP A 289 -0.27 3.94 -1.26
CA ASP A 289 -1.71 4.10 -1.52
C ASP A 289 -2.14 5.57 -1.66
N ALA A 290 -1.39 6.54 -1.12
CA ALA A 290 -1.70 7.96 -1.33
C ALA A 290 -1.47 8.38 -2.79
N ALA A 291 -0.50 7.79 -3.47
CA ALA A 291 -0.29 7.91 -4.91
C ALA A 291 -1.28 7.03 -5.68
N GLY A 292 -1.38 5.78 -5.29
CA GLY A 292 -2.21 4.74 -5.88
C GLY A 292 -1.41 3.50 -6.25
N VAL A 293 -2.08 2.33 -6.25
CA VAL A 293 -1.53 1.02 -6.58
C VAL A 293 -2.28 0.41 -7.77
N GLU A 294 -1.97 -0.83 -8.12
CA GLU A 294 -2.53 -1.51 -9.28
C GLU A 294 -4.02 -1.91 -9.08
N PRO A 295 -4.82 -1.97 -10.16
CA PRO A 295 -6.25 -2.21 -10.09
C PRO A 295 -6.67 -3.68 -10.25
N ALA A 296 -5.76 -4.62 -10.50
CA ALA A 296 -6.15 -6.02 -10.76
C ALA A 296 -6.42 -6.80 -9.47
N THR A 297 -5.46 -6.78 -8.55
CA THR A 297 -5.51 -7.50 -7.27
C THR A 297 -5.40 -6.60 -6.05
N GLY A 298 -5.13 -5.31 -6.23
CA GLY A 298 -4.97 -4.37 -5.12
C GLY A 298 -3.70 -4.62 -4.29
N GLY A 299 -2.71 -5.33 -4.84
CA GLY A 299 -1.42 -5.58 -4.20
C GLY A 299 -0.75 -4.26 -3.84
N GLY A 300 -0.46 -4.02 -2.55
CA GLY A 300 -0.02 -2.71 -2.06
C GLY A 300 1.37 -2.66 -1.46
N ILE A 301 1.82 -3.70 -0.75
CA ILE A 301 3.06 -3.64 0.05
C ILE A 301 4.29 -3.46 -0.84
N HIS A 302 4.44 -4.24 -1.91
CA HIS A 302 5.57 -4.11 -2.82
C HIS A 302 5.60 -2.77 -3.55
N PHE A 303 4.44 -2.23 -3.93
CA PHE A 303 4.36 -0.87 -4.48
C PHE A 303 4.75 0.18 -3.44
N ALA A 304 4.26 0.04 -2.20
CA ALA A 304 4.58 0.96 -1.12
C ALA A 304 6.10 1.03 -0.88
N LEU A 305 6.77 -0.12 -0.84
CA LEU A 305 8.22 -0.21 -0.68
C LEU A 305 8.96 0.39 -1.89
N SER A 306 8.53 0.09 -3.12
CA SER A 306 9.14 0.59 -4.35
C SER A 306 8.97 2.10 -4.55
N TYR A 307 7.82 2.66 -4.16
CA TYR A 307 7.63 4.12 -4.16
C TYR A 307 8.68 4.83 -3.31
N GLY A 308 9.13 4.19 -2.22
CA GLY A 308 10.16 4.74 -1.35
C GLY A 308 11.47 5.02 -2.08
N GLU A 309 11.91 4.09 -2.93
CA GLU A 309 13.12 4.25 -3.74
C GLU A 309 12.99 5.39 -4.75
N VAL A 310 11.89 5.39 -5.52
CA VAL A 310 11.66 6.40 -6.56
C VAL A 310 11.53 7.80 -5.94
N ALA A 311 10.85 7.92 -4.80
CA ALA A 311 10.69 9.18 -4.11
C ALA A 311 12.03 9.69 -3.55
N ALA A 312 12.81 8.84 -2.89
CA ALA A 312 14.13 9.20 -2.37
C ALA A 312 15.03 9.72 -3.48
N ASN A 313 15.18 8.98 -4.58
CA ASN A 313 16.00 9.38 -5.72
C ASN A 313 15.51 10.69 -6.36
N THR A 314 14.18 10.90 -6.46
CA THR A 314 13.62 12.14 -7.00
C THR A 314 13.93 13.33 -6.09
N ILE A 315 13.83 13.16 -4.77
CA ILE A 315 14.11 14.21 -3.79
C ILE A 315 15.57 14.59 -3.86
N VAL A 316 16.49 13.62 -3.86
CA VAL A 316 17.92 13.88 -3.94
C VAL A 316 18.28 14.68 -5.18
N ASN A 317 17.78 14.26 -6.33
CA ASN A 317 17.96 15.00 -7.58
C ASN A 317 17.45 16.44 -7.44
N ALA A 318 16.28 16.65 -6.83
CA ALA A 318 15.74 17.98 -6.60
C ALA A 318 16.64 18.87 -5.72
N PHE A 319 17.27 18.30 -4.69
CA PHE A 319 18.25 19.03 -3.86
C PHE A 319 19.52 19.35 -4.63
N GLN A 320 20.02 18.43 -5.46
CA GLN A 320 21.24 18.62 -6.26
C GLN A 320 21.08 19.74 -7.29
N ILE A 321 19.95 19.77 -8.01
CA ILE A 321 19.72 20.78 -9.07
C ILE A 321 18.87 21.97 -8.61
N ASN A 322 18.48 22.01 -7.33
CA ASN A 322 17.61 23.04 -6.72
C ASN A 322 16.27 23.25 -7.48
N ASP A 323 15.71 22.16 -8.05
CA ASP A 323 14.37 22.13 -8.68
C ASP A 323 13.41 21.20 -7.93
N PHE A 324 12.48 21.79 -7.17
CA PHE A 324 11.46 21.11 -6.41
C PHE A 324 10.10 21.06 -7.13
N SER A 325 10.09 21.20 -8.44
CA SER A 325 8.84 21.13 -9.23
C SER A 325 8.23 19.73 -9.27
N PHE A 326 9.07 18.69 -9.18
CA PHE A 326 8.71 17.27 -9.26
C PHE A 326 7.87 16.91 -10.50
N LYS A 327 8.07 17.62 -11.61
CA LYS A 327 7.30 17.41 -12.85
C LYS A 327 7.49 16.03 -13.44
N ASP A 328 8.69 15.46 -13.32
CA ASP A 328 9.12 14.18 -13.86
C ASP A 328 8.88 12.99 -12.91
N TYR A 329 8.40 13.22 -11.67
CA TYR A 329 8.26 12.17 -10.67
C TYR A 329 7.38 11.00 -11.15
N LYS A 330 6.24 11.30 -11.77
CA LYS A 330 5.37 10.26 -12.31
C LYS A 330 6.05 9.46 -13.41
N GLN A 331 6.77 10.10 -14.30
CA GLN A 331 7.53 9.44 -15.38
C GLN A 331 8.64 8.55 -14.79
N ARG A 332 9.35 9.01 -13.77
CA ARG A 332 10.34 8.19 -13.04
C ARG A 332 9.71 6.93 -12.44
N PHE A 333 8.55 7.08 -11.81
CA PHE A 333 7.82 5.92 -11.31
C PHE A 333 7.39 4.98 -12.44
N GLN A 334 6.84 5.48 -13.53
CA GLN A 334 6.42 4.68 -14.70
C GLN A 334 7.60 3.94 -15.35
N SER A 335 8.78 4.52 -15.34
CA SER A 335 10.00 3.89 -15.88
C SER A 335 10.61 2.86 -14.93
N HIS A 336 10.29 2.91 -13.64
CA HIS A 336 10.72 1.94 -12.64
C HIS A 336 10.01 0.60 -12.83
N LEU A 337 10.61 -0.50 -12.35
CA LEU A 337 10.00 -1.84 -12.42
C LEU A 337 8.58 -1.87 -11.86
N ALA A 338 8.34 -1.21 -10.73
CA ALA A 338 7.01 -1.10 -10.14
C ALA A 338 6.00 -0.43 -11.07
N GLY A 339 6.39 0.65 -11.74
CA GLY A 339 5.51 1.35 -12.68
C GLY A 339 5.18 0.49 -13.92
N LYS A 340 6.17 -0.25 -14.44
CA LYS A 340 5.97 -1.20 -15.55
C LYS A 340 5.03 -2.34 -15.13
N TYR A 341 5.21 -2.88 -13.92
CA TYR A 341 4.33 -3.91 -13.38
C TYR A 341 2.91 -3.39 -13.15
N LEU A 342 2.76 -2.16 -12.64
CA LEU A 342 1.46 -1.51 -12.50
C LEU A 342 0.75 -1.37 -13.85
N ALA A 343 1.48 -0.97 -14.90
CA ALA A 343 0.92 -0.87 -16.26
C ALA A 343 0.45 -2.24 -16.77
N LYS A 344 1.22 -3.31 -16.52
CA LYS A 344 0.81 -4.69 -16.85
C LYS A 344 -0.45 -5.09 -16.07
N CYS A 345 -0.52 -4.88 -14.77
CA CYS A 345 -1.71 -5.18 -13.96
C CYS A 345 -2.94 -4.37 -14.45
N THR A 346 -2.75 -3.13 -14.88
CA THR A 346 -3.83 -2.32 -15.46
C THR A 346 -4.33 -2.92 -16.78
N TYR A 347 -3.44 -3.38 -17.63
CA TYR A 347 -3.79 -4.09 -18.85
C TYR A 347 -4.56 -5.39 -18.55
N LEU A 348 -4.09 -6.19 -17.61
CA LEU A 348 -4.74 -7.44 -17.20
C LEU A 348 -6.11 -7.20 -16.54
N ALA A 349 -6.26 -6.14 -15.76
CA ALA A 349 -7.57 -5.72 -15.24
C ALA A 349 -8.54 -5.34 -16.36
N ASN A 350 -8.06 -4.73 -17.45
CA ASN A 350 -8.88 -4.45 -18.62
C ASN A 350 -9.32 -5.75 -19.32
N GLN A 351 -8.41 -6.70 -19.52
CA GLN A 351 -8.75 -8.01 -20.07
C GLN A 351 -9.82 -8.71 -19.23
N LEU A 352 -9.65 -8.72 -17.91
CA LEU A 352 -10.56 -9.38 -16.99
C LEU A 352 -11.95 -8.71 -16.94
N TYR A 353 -11.99 -7.42 -16.65
CA TYR A 353 -13.24 -6.72 -16.31
C TYR A 353 -13.93 -6.07 -17.52
N VAL A 354 -13.22 -5.81 -18.62
CA VAL A 354 -13.78 -5.20 -19.84
C VAL A 354 -14.01 -6.23 -20.92
N GLN A 355 -12.98 -7.03 -21.22
CA GLN A 355 -12.98 -7.99 -22.34
C GLN A 355 -13.57 -9.35 -21.92
N GLY A 356 -13.66 -9.66 -20.62
CA GLY A 356 -14.24 -10.92 -20.12
C GLY A 356 -13.34 -12.13 -20.33
N ILE A 357 -12.01 -11.93 -20.39
CA ILE A 357 -11.04 -13.02 -20.41
C ILE A 357 -11.13 -13.81 -19.10
N SER A 358 -10.87 -15.11 -19.16
CA SER A 358 -10.95 -16.00 -17.98
C SER A 358 -10.15 -15.45 -16.78
N PRO A 359 -10.79 -15.33 -15.60
CA PRO A 359 -10.08 -14.91 -14.40
C PRO A 359 -8.89 -15.80 -14.05
N LEU A 360 -8.97 -17.10 -14.36
CA LEU A 360 -7.90 -18.07 -14.08
C LEU A 360 -6.67 -17.83 -14.95
N GLU A 361 -6.85 -17.45 -16.22
CA GLU A 361 -5.76 -17.08 -17.12
C GLU A 361 -5.10 -15.78 -16.66
N VAL A 362 -5.91 -14.74 -16.41
CA VAL A 362 -5.43 -13.44 -15.98
C VAL A 362 -4.69 -13.53 -14.64
N ALA A 363 -5.23 -14.25 -13.65
CA ALA A 363 -4.58 -14.43 -12.36
C ALA A 363 -3.22 -15.13 -12.51
N ARG A 364 -3.14 -16.17 -13.33
CA ARG A 364 -1.88 -16.85 -13.60
C ARG A 364 -0.83 -15.90 -14.17
N GLU A 365 -1.20 -15.03 -15.12
CA GLU A 365 -0.28 -14.04 -15.68
C GLU A 365 0.19 -12.98 -14.69
N ILE A 366 -0.65 -12.59 -13.72
CA ILE A 366 -0.27 -11.65 -12.68
C ILE A 366 0.82 -12.24 -11.77
N PHE A 367 0.67 -13.50 -11.36
CA PHE A 367 1.51 -14.11 -10.33
C PHE A 367 2.71 -14.92 -10.88
N MET A 368 2.77 -15.23 -12.18
CA MET A 368 3.92 -15.90 -12.80
C MET A 368 5.15 -15.00 -13.05
N ILE A 369 5.09 -13.72 -12.69
CA ILE A 369 6.15 -12.73 -12.99
C ILE A 369 7.02 -12.41 -11.77
N ASN A 370 6.83 -13.11 -10.70
CA ASN A 370 7.58 -12.84 -9.45
C ASN A 370 8.87 -13.67 -9.37
#